data_1dccca0c8d2b7f36bda9dadfd66aa9ba
#
_entry.id   1dccca0c8d2b7f36bda9dadfd66aa9ba
#
_cell.length_a   1.000
_cell.length_b   1.000
_cell.length_c   1.000
_cell.angle_alpha   90.00
_cell.angle_beta   90.00
_cell.angle_gamma   90.00
#
_symmetry.space_group_name_H-M   'P 1'
#
loop_
_entity.id
_entity.type
_entity.pdbx_description
1 polymer ?
#
loop_
_entity_poly.entity_id
_entity_poly.type
_entity_poly.pdbx_seq_one_letter_code
_entity_poly.pdbx_strand_id
1 'polypeptide(L)'
;METVAGTRHPSKGERLVDFDDPATLDFSGISTLVLVSAGYAEDDIVVARHRAAIEAAERDGVKHVIYTSLTGAGDHLAFALAHRATEKILQASALEWTILRNGLYAELFGSLLTWTPAGLVSPFANGAIAVAARPDLAIAAARVAASPKSHVGRVYELVAEPITAADVAEKLGVEILDISLSELRAGIETMEELLPFQPAMLFSIASTVRHGFMSGTSDDLASLVGRPATDVLTVAAAAAAAAKPSA
;
A
#
# COMPACT_ATOMS: atom_id res chain seq x y z
N MET A 1 5.25 20.32 15.26
CA MET A 1 4.71 19.04 15.76
C MET A 1 5.88 18.15 16.11
N GLU A 2 5.96 17.70 17.35
CA GLU A 2 6.93 16.69 17.75
C GLU A 2 6.45 15.32 17.25
N THR A 3 7.35 14.54 16.67
CA THR A 3 7.03 13.24 16.06
C THR A 3 7.96 12.18 16.64
N VAL A 4 7.39 11.05 17.02
CA VAL A 4 8.13 9.88 17.50
C VAL A 4 7.85 8.72 16.55
N ALA A 5 8.88 8.10 16.01
CA ALA A 5 8.72 6.90 15.19
C ALA A 5 8.65 5.65 16.09
N GLY A 6 7.69 4.76 15.77
CA GLY A 6 7.61 3.41 16.33
C GLY A 6 8.27 2.41 15.36
N THR A 7 9.16 1.56 15.88
CA THR A 7 9.89 0.56 15.06
C THR A 7 10.27 -0.66 15.90
N ARG A 8 10.47 -1.81 15.24
CA ARG A 8 10.97 -3.04 15.88
C ARG A 8 12.44 -2.94 16.31
N HIS A 9 13.21 -2.02 15.72
CA HIS A 9 14.63 -1.83 15.98
C HIS A 9 14.91 -0.35 16.28
N PRO A 10 14.53 0.14 17.47
CA PRO A 10 14.58 1.57 17.77
C PRO A 10 16.00 2.09 17.89
N SER A 11 16.23 3.24 17.27
CA SER A 11 17.38 4.11 17.46
C SER A 11 17.07 5.17 18.53
N LYS A 12 18.04 6.05 18.82
CA LYS A 12 17.84 7.14 19.79
C LYS A 12 16.69 8.05 19.39
N GLY A 13 15.69 8.17 20.24
CA GLY A 13 14.50 9.01 20.03
C GLY A 13 13.31 8.28 19.37
N GLU A 14 13.47 7.02 19.03
CA GLU A 14 12.38 6.15 18.56
C GLU A 14 11.83 5.28 19.69
N ARG A 15 10.63 4.73 19.51
CA ARG A 15 10.01 3.77 20.43
C ARG A 15 10.07 2.36 19.87
N LEU A 16 10.27 1.38 20.75
CA LEU A 16 10.04 -0.01 20.40
C LEU A 16 8.54 -0.21 20.20
N VAL A 17 8.15 -0.59 18.99
CA VAL A 17 6.79 -0.96 18.61
C VAL A 17 6.90 -2.19 17.72
N ASP A 18 6.54 -3.35 18.25
CA ASP A 18 6.44 -4.60 17.51
C ASP A 18 4.99 -5.08 17.54
N PHE A 19 4.36 -5.17 16.39
CA PHE A 19 2.98 -5.62 16.29
C PHE A 19 2.79 -7.11 16.63
N ASP A 20 3.88 -7.89 16.63
CA ASP A 20 3.87 -9.29 17.05
C ASP A 20 4.08 -9.46 18.56
N ASP A 21 4.47 -8.39 19.26
CA ASP A 21 4.57 -8.34 20.72
C ASP A 21 3.70 -7.19 21.29
N PRO A 22 2.43 -7.46 21.62
CA PRO A 22 1.52 -6.45 22.16
C PRO A 22 2.03 -5.72 23.41
N ALA A 23 2.97 -6.30 24.17
CA ALA A 23 3.54 -5.65 25.35
C ALA A 23 4.41 -4.43 24.98
N THR A 24 4.85 -4.32 23.73
CA THR A 24 5.63 -3.18 23.21
C THR A 24 4.76 -2.03 22.71
N LEU A 25 3.44 -2.24 22.60
CA LEU A 25 2.50 -1.24 22.06
C LEU A 25 2.19 -0.19 23.15
N ASP A 26 3.11 0.76 23.34
CA ASP A 26 2.98 1.90 24.24
C ASP A 26 2.88 3.20 23.45
N PHE A 27 1.69 3.80 23.47
CA PHE A 27 1.36 5.09 22.83
C PHE A 27 1.15 6.21 23.84
N SER A 28 1.61 6.05 25.07
CA SER A 28 1.48 7.04 26.15
C SER A 28 2.06 8.40 25.71
N GLY A 29 1.27 9.47 25.90
CA GLY A 29 1.64 10.82 25.50
C GLY A 29 1.52 11.14 24.02
N ILE A 30 1.04 10.19 23.21
CA ILE A 30 0.76 10.39 21.78
C ILE A 30 -0.70 10.87 21.62
N SER A 31 -0.90 12.02 20.98
CA SER A 31 -2.23 12.55 20.70
C SER A 31 -2.80 12.05 19.37
N THR A 32 -1.94 11.83 18.38
CA THR A 32 -2.31 11.36 17.04
C THR A 32 -1.38 10.23 16.62
N LEU A 33 -1.94 9.08 16.29
CA LEU A 33 -1.22 7.90 15.81
C LEU A 33 -1.42 7.74 14.30
N VAL A 34 -0.33 7.69 13.53
CA VAL A 34 -0.38 7.20 12.15
C VAL A 34 -0.08 5.71 12.19
N LEU A 35 -1.12 4.91 12.03
CA LEU A 35 -1.04 3.45 11.97
C LEU A 35 -0.78 3.02 10.53
N VAL A 36 0.48 2.74 10.22
CA VAL A 36 0.87 2.16 8.93
C VAL A 36 0.53 0.67 8.96
N SER A 37 -0.16 0.18 7.91
CA SER A 37 -0.57 -1.22 7.86
C SER A 37 0.60 -2.18 8.00
N ALA A 38 0.46 -3.16 8.90
CA ALA A 38 1.43 -4.22 9.16
C ALA A 38 1.10 -5.47 8.30
N GLY A 39 0.90 -5.27 6.99
CA GLY A 39 0.26 -6.19 6.06
C GLY A 39 1.14 -7.33 5.51
N TYR A 40 2.27 -7.66 6.12
CA TYR A 40 3.16 -8.71 5.59
C TYR A 40 2.96 -10.03 6.35
N ALA A 41 1.74 -10.56 6.30
CA ALA A 41 1.31 -11.82 6.89
C ALA A 41 -0.06 -12.24 6.33
N GLU A 42 -0.59 -13.36 6.80
CA GLU A 42 -1.98 -13.77 6.56
C GLU A 42 -2.98 -12.79 7.19
N ASP A 43 -4.19 -12.73 6.64
CA ASP A 43 -5.21 -11.74 7.03
C ASP A 43 -5.55 -11.75 8.52
N ASP A 44 -5.65 -12.92 9.14
CA ASP A 44 -5.96 -13.07 10.58
C ASP A 44 -4.86 -12.46 11.46
N ILE A 45 -3.60 -12.66 11.09
CA ILE A 45 -2.44 -12.09 11.78
C ILE A 45 -2.44 -10.56 11.62
N VAL A 46 -2.66 -10.06 10.39
CA VAL A 46 -2.72 -8.62 10.13
C VAL A 46 -3.84 -7.95 10.92
N VAL A 47 -5.03 -8.56 10.93
CA VAL A 47 -6.17 -8.06 11.70
C VAL A 47 -5.89 -8.07 13.20
N ALA A 48 -5.25 -9.12 13.73
CA ALA A 48 -4.89 -9.21 15.14
C ALA A 48 -3.88 -8.10 15.55
N ARG A 49 -2.84 -7.88 14.73
CA ARG A 49 -1.85 -6.80 14.91
C ARG A 49 -2.52 -5.43 14.97
N HIS A 50 -3.38 -5.13 13.99
CA HIS A 50 -4.06 -3.83 13.93
C HIS A 50 -5.05 -3.64 15.08
N ARG A 51 -5.79 -4.69 15.45
CA ARG A 51 -6.69 -4.66 16.61
C ARG A 51 -5.92 -4.33 17.89
N ALA A 52 -4.82 -5.03 18.16
CA ALA A 52 -3.99 -4.79 19.35
C ALA A 52 -3.47 -3.34 19.38
N ALA A 53 -3.05 -2.80 18.23
CA ALA A 53 -2.59 -1.40 18.15
C ALA A 53 -3.73 -0.39 18.40
N ILE A 54 -4.95 -0.63 17.89
CA ILE A 54 -6.11 0.23 18.12
C ILE A 54 -6.52 0.19 19.60
N GLU A 55 -6.59 -1.00 20.20
CA GLU A 55 -6.90 -1.17 21.63
C GLU A 55 -5.84 -0.52 22.54
N ALA A 56 -4.55 -0.62 22.18
CA ALA A 56 -3.48 0.07 22.88
C ALA A 56 -3.60 1.60 22.75
N ALA A 57 -3.97 2.10 21.55
CA ALA A 57 -4.21 3.53 21.35
C ALA A 57 -5.36 4.06 22.21
N GLU A 58 -6.47 3.30 22.34
CA GLU A 58 -7.58 3.64 23.24
C GLU A 58 -7.13 3.67 24.71
N ARG A 59 -6.46 2.60 25.15
CA ARG A 59 -5.94 2.45 26.53
C ARG A 59 -5.03 3.62 26.93
N ASP A 60 -4.15 4.05 26.02
CA ASP A 60 -3.12 5.06 26.28
C ASP A 60 -3.61 6.50 26.03
N GLY A 61 -4.89 6.66 25.65
CA GLY A 61 -5.55 7.96 25.52
C GLY A 61 -5.19 8.74 24.25
N VAL A 62 -4.75 8.05 23.20
CA VAL A 62 -4.67 8.61 21.84
C VAL A 62 -6.03 9.22 21.47
N LYS A 63 -6.04 10.35 20.79
CA LYS A 63 -7.29 11.03 20.40
C LYS A 63 -7.69 10.69 18.97
N HIS A 64 -6.73 10.56 18.08
CA HIS A 64 -6.99 10.37 16.66
C HIS A 64 -6.06 9.32 16.07
N VAL A 65 -6.62 8.35 15.35
CA VAL A 65 -5.87 7.37 14.58
C VAL A 65 -6.05 7.61 13.08
N ILE A 66 -4.95 7.72 12.37
CA ILE A 66 -4.89 7.81 10.91
C ILE A 66 -4.40 6.47 10.41
N TYR A 67 -5.25 5.71 9.72
CA TYR A 67 -4.92 4.37 9.25
C TYR A 67 -4.61 4.36 7.75
N THR A 68 -3.47 3.78 7.36
CA THR A 68 -3.16 3.54 5.94
C THR A 68 -3.81 2.23 5.49
N SER A 69 -4.93 2.35 4.80
CA SER A 69 -5.72 1.25 4.25
C SER A 69 -5.41 1.03 2.77
N LEU A 70 -6.21 0.22 2.11
CA LEU A 70 -6.14 -0.09 0.69
C LEU A 70 -7.26 0.61 -0.07
N THR A 71 -6.99 1.14 -1.27
CA THR A 71 -7.99 1.74 -2.17
C THR A 71 -9.21 0.86 -2.36
N GLY A 72 -10.40 1.47 -2.52
CA GLY A 72 -11.65 0.77 -2.77
C GLY A 72 -11.61 -0.07 -4.04
N ALA A 73 -10.90 0.37 -5.07
CA ALA A 73 -10.66 -0.40 -6.29
C ALA A 73 -9.91 -1.73 -6.03
N GLY A 74 -9.25 -1.86 -4.88
CA GLY A 74 -8.52 -3.06 -4.46
C GLY A 74 -9.36 -4.13 -3.76
N ASP A 75 -10.68 -4.01 -3.67
CA ASP A 75 -11.54 -4.97 -2.94
C ASP A 75 -11.50 -6.40 -3.49
N HIS A 76 -11.01 -6.58 -4.71
CA HIS A 76 -10.79 -7.90 -5.33
C HIS A 76 -9.40 -8.50 -5.04
N LEU A 77 -8.54 -7.79 -4.33
CA LEU A 77 -7.22 -8.27 -3.96
C LEU A 77 -7.29 -9.24 -2.77
N ALA A 78 -6.46 -10.28 -2.78
CA ALA A 78 -6.48 -11.32 -1.74
C ALA A 78 -6.22 -10.79 -0.33
N PHE A 79 -5.59 -9.63 -0.19
CA PHE A 79 -5.28 -8.98 1.09
C PHE A 79 -6.24 -7.83 1.45
N ALA A 80 -7.31 -7.60 0.67
CA ALA A 80 -8.27 -6.54 0.95
C ALA A 80 -9.05 -6.76 2.25
N LEU A 81 -9.31 -8.02 2.60
CA LEU A 81 -10.10 -8.39 3.77
C LEU A 81 -9.51 -7.81 5.06
N ALA A 82 -8.21 -7.93 5.26
CA ALA A 82 -7.53 -7.41 6.46
C ALA A 82 -7.69 -5.89 6.58
N HIS A 83 -7.62 -5.16 5.46
CA HIS A 83 -7.83 -3.71 5.45
C HIS A 83 -9.26 -3.35 5.81
N ARG A 84 -10.27 -4.00 5.21
CA ARG A 84 -11.69 -3.74 5.48
C ARG A 84 -12.09 -4.13 6.90
N ALA A 85 -11.54 -5.23 7.43
CA ALA A 85 -11.74 -5.62 8.83
C ALA A 85 -11.15 -4.58 9.79
N THR A 86 -9.94 -4.07 9.52
CA THR A 86 -9.30 -3.02 10.31
C THR A 86 -10.09 -1.70 10.26
N GLU A 87 -10.57 -1.29 9.08
CA GLU A 87 -11.44 -0.11 8.96
C GLU A 87 -12.67 -0.22 9.87
N LYS A 88 -13.34 -1.39 9.87
CA LYS A 88 -14.50 -1.64 10.74
C LYS A 88 -14.16 -1.61 12.24
N ILE A 89 -13.02 -2.19 12.62
CA ILE A 89 -12.55 -2.15 14.01
C ILE A 89 -12.31 -0.71 14.44
N LEU A 90 -11.59 0.07 13.65
CA LEU A 90 -11.28 1.46 13.93
C LEU A 90 -12.55 2.33 13.99
N GLN A 91 -13.49 2.15 13.06
CA GLN A 91 -14.76 2.88 13.04
C GLN A 91 -15.67 2.53 14.21
N ALA A 92 -15.54 1.33 14.79
CA ALA A 92 -16.30 0.91 15.97
C ALA A 92 -15.64 1.31 17.29
N SER A 93 -14.40 1.83 17.27
CA SER A 93 -13.67 2.29 18.45
C SER A 93 -14.18 3.64 18.97
N ALA A 94 -13.74 4.05 20.15
CA ALA A 94 -14.03 5.37 20.70
C ALA A 94 -13.10 6.48 20.17
N LEU A 95 -12.16 6.15 19.30
CA LEU A 95 -11.16 7.07 18.74
C LEU A 95 -11.75 7.93 17.62
N GLU A 96 -11.30 9.17 17.50
CA GLU A 96 -11.41 9.90 16.24
C GLU A 96 -10.55 9.20 15.20
N TRP A 97 -11.00 9.13 13.96
CA TRP A 97 -10.28 8.41 12.93
C TRP A 97 -10.27 9.12 11.57
N THR A 98 -9.24 8.81 10.78
CA THR A 98 -9.15 9.09 9.34
C THR A 98 -8.62 7.85 8.63
N ILE A 99 -9.19 7.48 7.51
CA ILE A 99 -8.75 6.34 6.70
C ILE A 99 -8.15 6.86 5.41
N LEU A 100 -6.89 6.48 5.16
CA LEU A 100 -6.16 6.77 3.94
C LEU A 100 -6.11 5.48 3.11
N ARG A 101 -6.98 5.34 2.13
CA ARG A 101 -7.05 4.20 1.22
C ARG A 101 -6.03 4.40 0.11
N ASN A 102 -4.84 3.91 0.34
CA ASN A 102 -3.72 4.01 -0.59
C ASN A 102 -3.91 3.11 -1.81
N GLY A 103 -3.66 3.64 -3.01
CA GLY A 103 -3.42 2.83 -4.19
C GLY A 103 -2.20 1.91 -4.00
N LEU A 104 -2.07 0.90 -4.84
CA LEU A 104 -0.82 0.14 -4.92
C LEU A 104 0.32 1.09 -5.29
N TYR A 105 1.54 0.76 -4.84
CA TYR A 105 2.67 1.64 -5.07
C TYR A 105 3.14 1.57 -6.53
N ALA A 106 3.44 2.72 -7.13
CA ALA A 106 4.01 2.80 -8.47
C ALA A 106 5.33 2.02 -8.55
N GLU A 107 6.13 2.07 -7.48
CA GLU A 107 7.36 1.31 -7.33
C GLU A 107 7.11 -0.21 -7.36
N LEU A 108 6.06 -0.67 -6.69
CA LEU A 108 5.67 -2.09 -6.72
C LEU A 108 5.22 -2.49 -8.12
N PHE A 109 4.35 -1.71 -8.76
CA PHE A 109 3.86 -2.03 -10.10
C PHE A 109 5.01 -2.20 -11.09
N GLY A 110 5.98 -1.29 -11.10
CA GLY A 110 7.17 -1.42 -11.95
C GLY A 110 7.99 -2.68 -11.63
N SER A 111 8.14 -3.04 -10.35
CA SER A 111 8.90 -4.23 -9.95
C SER A 111 8.22 -5.57 -10.25
N LEU A 112 6.91 -5.55 -10.53
CA LEU A 112 6.16 -6.75 -10.96
C LEU A 112 6.35 -7.08 -12.45
N LEU A 113 6.97 -6.20 -13.23
CA LEU A 113 7.32 -6.45 -14.64
C LEU A 113 8.64 -7.21 -14.70
N THR A 114 8.66 -8.33 -15.41
CA THR A 114 9.82 -9.22 -15.45
C THR A 114 10.66 -8.97 -16.71
N TRP A 115 11.97 -8.77 -16.55
CA TRP A 115 12.89 -8.64 -17.67
C TRP A 115 13.20 -9.97 -18.33
N THR A 116 13.21 -9.94 -19.68
CA THR A 116 13.72 -11.03 -20.53
C THR A 116 14.61 -10.44 -21.63
N PRO A 117 15.39 -11.25 -22.36
CA PRO A 117 16.15 -10.76 -23.51
C PRO A 117 15.29 -10.10 -24.60
N ALA A 118 13.99 -10.45 -24.69
CA ALA A 118 13.06 -9.94 -25.69
C ALA A 118 12.32 -8.65 -25.23
N GLY A 119 12.43 -8.26 -23.97
CA GLY A 119 11.73 -7.09 -23.40
C GLY A 119 11.13 -7.37 -22.03
N LEU A 120 10.14 -6.58 -21.63
CA LEU A 120 9.39 -6.77 -20.39
C LEU A 120 8.26 -7.78 -20.59
N VAL A 121 8.05 -8.64 -19.60
CA VAL A 121 6.93 -9.57 -19.51
C VAL A 121 5.95 -9.07 -18.46
N SER A 122 4.66 -9.10 -18.79
CA SER A 122 3.56 -8.64 -17.96
C SER A 122 2.38 -9.60 -17.98
N PRO A 123 1.76 -9.91 -16.81
CA PRO A 123 0.51 -10.66 -16.75
C PRO A 123 -0.73 -9.77 -16.83
N PHE A 124 -0.57 -8.45 -17.00
CA PHE A 124 -1.64 -7.47 -16.84
C PHE A 124 -2.44 -7.22 -18.12
N ALA A 125 -2.03 -7.74 -19.28
CA ALA A 125 -2.58 -7.43 -20.61
C ALA A 125 -2.65 -5.90 -20.81
N ASN A 126 -3.79 -5.40 -21.28
CA ASN A 126 -4.06 -3.97 -21.45
C ASN A 126 -4.71 -3.33 -20.20
N GLY A 127 -4.67 -4.01 -19.05
CA GLY A 127 -5.28 -3.52 -17.83
C GLY A 127 -4.54 -2.30 -17.29
N ALA A 128 -5.30 -1.25 -16.96
CA ALA A 128 -4.77 -0.05 -16.32
C ALA A 128 -4.91 -0.14 -14.80
N ILE A 129 -3.97 0.49 -14.11
CA ILE A 129 -3.94 0.56 -12.64
C ILE A 129 -3.65 1.98 -12.17
N ALA A 130 -4.53 2.49 -11.29
CA ALA A 130 -4.34 3.75 -10.58
C ALA A 130 -3.46 3.49 -9.34
N VAL A 131 -2.17 3.76 -9.49
CA VAL A 131 -1.15 3.60 -8.44
C VAL A 131 -0.86 4.93 -7.76
N ALA A 132 -0.06 4.91 -6.69
CA ALA A 132 0.45 6.11 -6.04
C ALA A 132 1.95 5.98 -5.75
N ALA A 133 2.69 7.08 -5.83
CA ALA A 133 4.09 7.13 -5.40
C ALA A 133 4.18 7.17 -3.86
N ARG A 134 5.03 6.36 -3.25
CA ARG A 134 5.19 6.31 -1.78
C ARG A 134 5.49 7.67 -1.14
N PRO A 135 6.32 8.55 -1.72
CA PRO A 135 6.54 9.88 -1.15
C PRO A 135 5.27 10.74 -1.07
N ASP A 136 4.37 10.66 -2.05
CA ASP A 136 3.12 11.40 -2.03
C ASP A 136 2.17 10.88 -0.94
N LEU A 137 2.09 9.56 -0.76
CA LEU A 137 1.33 8.95 0.32
C LEU A 137 1.86 9.38 1.70
N ALA A 138 3.19 9.45 1.87
CA ALA A 138 3.81 9.94 3.10
C ALA A 138 3.49 11.42 3.36
N ILE A 139 3.52 12.27 2.32
CA ILE A 139 3.14 13.69 2.43
C ILE A 139 1.66 13.81 2.81
N ALA A 140 0.78 13.06 2.17
CA ALA A 140 -0.65 13.07 2.49
C ALA A 140 -0.90 12.68 3.95
N ALA A 141 -0.30 11.58 4.43
CA ALA A 141 -0.40 11.15 5.82
C ALA A 141 0.14 12.20 6.80
N ALA A 142 1.29 12.83 6.51
CA ALA A 142 1.88 13.86 7.33
C ALA A 142 1.00 15.12 7.41
N ARG A 143 0.36 15.53 6.31
CA ARG A 143 -0.56 16.68 6.29
C ARG A 143 -1.83 16.42 7.08
N VAL A 144 -2.41 15.23 6.96
CA VAL A 144 -3.55 14.82 7.79
C VAL A 144 -3.16 14.80 9.28
N ALA A 145 -1.97 14.27 9.60
CA ALA A 145 -1.46 14.26 10.97
C ALA A 145 -1.16 15.65 11.54
N ALA A 146 -0.83 16.63 10.69
CA ALA A 146 -0.59 18.01 11.12
C ALA A 146 -1.88 18.76 11.50
N SER A 147 -3.04 18.35 10.97
CA SER A 147 -4.35 18.99 11.24
C SER A 147 -5.47 17.95 11.41
N PRO A 148 -5.33 16.97 12.32
CA PRO A 148 -6.19 15.78 12.36
C PRO A 148 -7.68 16.12 12.53
N LYS A 149 -8.00 17.18 13.28
CA LYS A 149 -9.40 17.61 13.51
C LYS A 149 -10.16 17.98 12.24
N SER A 150 -9.46 18.40 11.17
CA SER A 150 -10.08 18.73 9.89
C SER A 150 -10.42 17.49 9.05
N HIS A 151 -9.98 16.30 9.49
CA HIS A 151 -10.08 15.05 8.76
C HIS A 151 -10.86 13.96 9.53
N VAL A 152 -11.47 14.29 10.67
CA VAL A 152 -12.23 13.33 11.49
C VAL A 152 -13.36 12.68 10.66
N GLY A 153 -13.43 11.35 10.72
CA GLY A 153 -14.45 10.57 10.02
C GLY A 153 -14.33 10.55 8.49
N ARG A 154 -13.18 10.99 7.95
CA ARG A 154 -12.96 11.02 6.50
C ARG A 154 -12.27 9.77 6.01
N VAL A 155 -12.68 9.34 4.82
CA VAL A 155 -12.00 8.32 4.02
C VAL A 155 -11.51 8.99 2.75
N TYR A 156 -10.25 8.81 2.40
CA TYR A 156 -9.60 9.36 1.21
C TYR A 156 -9.10 8.25 0.31
N GLU A 157 -9.37 8.33 -1.00
CA GLU A 157 -8.84 7.42 -2.02
C GLU A 157 -7.56 8.02 -2.62
N LEU A 158 -6.40 7.50 -2.21
CA LEU A 158 -5.10 8.08 -2.56
C LEU A 158 -4.49 7.36 -3.75
N VAL A 159 -4.93 7.73 -4.94
CA VAL A 159 -4.48 7.21 -6.23
C VAL A 159 -4.13 8.36 -7.17
N ALA A 160 -3.24 8.09 -8.14
CA ALA A 160 -2.95 9.01 -9.25
C ALA A 160 -3.63 8.53 -10.55
N GLU A 161 -3.29 9.15 -11.68
CA GLU A 161 -3.78 8.73 -12.99
C GLU A 161 -3.38 7.28 -13.32
N PRO A 162 -4.28 6.50 -13.93
CA PRO A 162 -3.99 5.11 -14.26
C PRO A 162 -2.88 4.99 -15.31
N ILE A 163 -2.05 3.97 -15.15
CA ILE A 163 -1.00 3.58 -16.10
C ILE A 163 -1.14 2.10 -16.46
N THR A 164 -0.56 1.70 -17.59
CA THR A 164 -0.49 0.31 -18.05
C THR A 164 0.95 -0.21 -18.06
N ALA A 165 1.14 -1.52 -18.16
CA ALA A 165 2.46 -2.11 -18.39
C ALA A 165 3.05 -1.69 -19.74
N ALA A 166 2.20 -1.45 -20.74
CA ALA A 166 2.61 -0.97 -22.06
C ALA A 166 3.20 0.45 -21.98
N ASP A 167 2.59 1.36 -21.18
CA ASP A 167 3.14 2.70 -20.99
C ASP A 167 4.53 2.65 -20.35
N VAL A 168 4.76 1.73 -19.40
CA VAL A 168 6.08 1.53 -18.77
C VAL A 168 7.10 1.03 -19.80
N ALA A 169 6.73 0.06 -20.61
CA ALA A 169 7.62 -0.48 -21.65
C ALA A 169 7.94 0.57 -22.71
N GLU A 170 6.96 1.35 -23.17
CA GLU A 170 7.15 2.47 -24.11
C GLU A 170 8.12 3.51 -23.53
N LYS A 171 7.94 3.90 -22.27
CA LYS A 171 8.83 4.85 -21.58
C LYS A 171 10.27 4.35 -21.46
N LEU A 172 10.46 3.04 -21.37
CA LEU A 172 11.79 2.40 -21.33
C LEU A 172 12.36 2.08 -22.72
N GLY A 173 11.58 2.25 -23.79
CA GLY A 173 11.97 1.96 -25.17
C GLY A 173 12.19 0.47 -25.42
N VAL A 174 11.36 -0.40 -24.81
CA VAL A 174 11.44 -1.86 -24.94
C VAL A 174 10.10 -2.47 -25.30
N GLU A 175 10.12 -3.69 -25.85
CA GLU A 175 8.92 -4.45 -26.14
C GLU A 175 8.21 -4.91 -24.86
N ILE A 176 6.89 -5.08 -24.94
CA ILE A 176 6.07 -5.70 -23.88
C ILE A 176 5.50 -7.03 -24.39
N LEU A 177 5.65 -8.06 -23.59
CA LEU A 177 5.17 -9.40 -23.84
C LEU A 177 4.09 -9.74 -22.83
N ASP A 178 2.87 -10.00 -23.29
CA ASP A 178 1.78 -10.44 -22.41
C ASP A 178 1.88 -11.95 -22.16
N ILE A 179 1.72 -12.37 -20.90
CA ILE A 179 1.56 -13.76 -20.50
C ILE A 179 0.16 -14.00 -19.95
N SER A 180 -0.36 -15.20 -20.12
CA SER A 180 -1.64 -15.60 -19.54
C SER A 180 -1.54 -15.74 -18.03
N LEU A 181 -2.69 -15.69 -17.34
CA LEU A 181 -2.76 -15.98 -15.90
C LEU A 181 -2.34 -17.43 -15.58
N SER A 182 -2.48 -18.37 -16.54
CA SER A 182 -2.01 -19.74 -16.38
C SER A 182 -0.48 -19.83 -16.39
N GLU A 183 0.18 -19.08 -17.27
CA GLU A 183 1.63 -18.99 -17.31
C GLU A 183 2.18 -18.28 -16.07
N LEU A 184 1.53 -17.21 -15.61
CA LEU A 184 1.87 -16.57 -14.33
C LEU A 184 1.80 -17.57 -13.18
N ARG A 185 0.71 -18.36 -13.09
CA ARG A 185 0.55 -19.37 -12.03
C ARG A 185 1.68 -20.37 -12.06
N ALA A 186 1.99 -20.92 -13.23
CA ALA A 186 3.10 -21.87 -13.38
C ALA A 186 4.44 -21.26 -12.96
N GLY A 187 4.67 -19.98 -13.27
CA GLY A 187 5.86 -19.26 -12.83
C GLY A 187 5.92 -19.09 -11.31
N ILE A 188 4.82 -18.68 -10.67
CA ILE A 188 4.73 -18.52 -9.20
C ILE A 188 5.00 -19.84 -8.48
N GLU A 189 4.50 -20.99 -9.01
CA GLU A 189 4.70 -22.33 -8.42
C GLU A 189 6.19 -22.76 -8.42
N THR A 190 7.02 -22.15 -9.24
CA THR A 190 8.48 -22.43 -9.28
C THR A 190 9.29 -21.53 -8.34
N MET A 191 8.67 -20.52 -7.68
CA MET A 191 9.34 -19.61 -6.77
C MET A 191 9.44 -20.21 -5.37
N GLU A 192 10.62 -20.69 -4.97
CA GLU A 192 10.84 -21.38 -3.69
C GLU A 192 10.84 -20.45 -2.47
N GLU A 193 11.05 -19.14 -2.65
CA GLU A 193 11.24 -18.19 -1.54
C GLU A 193 9.96 -17.42 -1.15
N LEU A 194 8.82 -17.73 -1.75
CA LEU A 194 7.58 -17.03 -1.45
C LEU A 194 6.99 -17.46 -0.10
N LEU A 195 6.57 -16.48 0.68
CA LEU A 195 5.76 -16.72 1.87
C LEU A 195 4.37 -17.26 1.49
N PRO A 196 3.69 -18.03 2.35
CA PRO A 196 2.44 -18.71 2.01
C PRO A 196 1.33 -17.81 1.44
N PHE A 197 1.20 -16.56 1.88
CA PHE A 197 0.20 -15.59 1.39
C PHE A 197 0.57 -14.95 0.05
N GLN A 198 1.85 -14.93 -0.34
CA GLN A 198 2.33 -14.18 -1.51
C GLN A 198 1.82 -14.72 -2.86
N PRO A 199 1.70 -16.04 -3.11
CA PRO A 199 1.14 -16.55 -4.35
C PRO A 199 -0.27 -16.01 -4.64
N ALA A 200 -1.16 -16.05 -3.65
CA ALA A 200 -2.52 -15.52 -3.76
C ALA A 200 -2.52 -14.00 -3.97
N MET A 201 -1.65 -13.27 -3.27
CA MET A 201 -1.46 -11.83 -3.42
C MET A 201 -1.05 -11.48 -4.85
N LEU A 202 0.01 -12.07 -5.38
CA LEU A 202 0.54 -11.79 -6.72
C LEU A 202 -0.50 -12.12 -7.81
N PHE A 203 -1.15 -13.28 -7.69
CA PHE A 203 -2.15 -13.71 -8.65
C PHE A 203 -3.38 -12.79 -8.64
N SER A 204 -3.84 -12.36 -7.45
CA SER A 204 -4.98 -11.45 -7.34
C SER A 204 -4.68 -10.07 -7.92
N ILE A 205 -3.46 -9.54 -7.75
CA ILE A 205 -3.03 -8.30 -8.39
C ILE A 205 -3.12 -8.43 -9.91
N ALA A 206 -2.51 -9.49 -10.47
CA ALA A 206 -2.50 -9.71 -11.91
C ALA A 206 -3.92 -9.83 -12.48
N SER A 207 -4.77 -10.65 -11.86
CA SER A 207 -6.15 -10.85 -12.29
C SER A 207 -6.96 -9.56 -12.20
N THR A 208 -6.87 -8.85 -11.10
CA THR A 208 -7.65 -7.63 -10.85
C THR A 208 -7.27 -6.51 -11.81
N VAL A 209 -5.98 -6.29 -12.04
CA VAL A 209 -5.48 -5.30 -13.02
C VAL A 209 -5.88 -5.69 -14.43
N ARG A 210 -5.62 -6.94 -14.84
CA ARG A 210 -5.93 -7.46 -16.18
C ARG A 210 -7.40 -7.25 -16.59
N HIS A 211 -8.32 -7.33 -15.63
CA HIS A 211 -9.75 -7.17 -15.85
C HIS A 211 -10.27 -5.75 -15.58
N GLY A 212 -9.40 -4.77 -15.37
CA GLY A 212 -9.74 -3.35 -15.28
C GLY A 212 -10.35 -2.89 -13.96
N PHE A 213 -10.26 -3.67 -12.88
CA PHE A 213 -10.84 -3.30 -11.58
C PHE A 213 -10.02 -2.25 -10.82
N MET A 214 -8.78 -1.96 -11.24
CA MET A 214 -7.86 -1.08 -10.51
C MET A 214 -7.69 0.32 -11.14
N SER A 215 -8.53 0.72 -12.10
CA SER A 215 -8.36 1.97 -12.85
C SER A 215 -9.17 3.16 -12.31
N GLY A 216 -9.83 3.02 -11.16
CA GLY A 216 -10.60 4.12 -10.56
C GLY A 216 -9.71 5.27 -10.10
N THR A 217 -10.10 6.52 -10.41
CA THR A 217 -9.36 7.75 -10.09
C THR A 217 -9.99 8.52 -8.93
N SER A 218 -9.21 9.41 -8.31
CA SER A 218 -9.65 10.35 -7.28
C SER A 218 -8.74 11.58 -7.26
N ASP A 219 -9.30 12.73 -6.91
CA ASP A 219 -8.56 13.97 -6.70
C ASP A 219 -7.99 14.09 -5.26
N ASP A 220 -8.27 13.15 -4.37
CA ASP A 220 -7.92 13.24 -2.96
C ASP A 220 -6.41 13.33 -2.75
N LEU A 221 -5.62 12.53 -3.49
CA LEU A 221 -4.16 12.54 -3.35
C LEU A 221 -3.60 13.91 -3.71
N ALA A 222 -3.94 14.46 -4.87
CA ALA A 222 -3.48 15.77 -5.32
C ALA A 222 -3.93 16.87 -4.36
N SER A 223 -5.17 16.81 -3.86
CA SER A 223 -5.73 17.75 -2.89
C SER A 223 -4.98 17.72 -1.56
N LEU A 224 -4.71 16.54 -1.00
CA LEU A 224 -3.95 16.41 0.25
C LEU A 224 -2.48 16.80 0.08
N VAL A 225 -1.85 16.45 -1.04
CA VAL A 225 -0.46 16.83 -1.33
C VAL A 225 -0.32 18.32 -1.69
N GLY A 226 -1.43 18.97 -2.12
CA GLY A 226 -1.48 20.41 -2.47
C GLY A 226 -0.70 20.76 -3.74
N ARG A 227 -0.50 19.79 -4.61
CA ARG A 227 0.08 19.89 -5.94
C ARG A 227 -0.39 18.69 -6.78
N PRO A 228 -0.20 18.69 -8.11
CA PRO A 228 -0.39 17.48 -8.90
C PRO A 228 0.40 16.31 -8.30
N ALA A 229 -0.17 15.12 -8.33
CA ALA A 229 0.51 13.90 -7.90
C ALA A 229 1.81 13.71 -8.73
N THR A 230 2.78 13.03 -8.11
CA THR A 230 4.02 12.67 -8.79
C THR A 230 3.70 11.83 -10.03
N ASP A 231 4.45 12.04 -11.14
CA ASP A 231 4.33 11.22 -12.35
C ASP A 231 4.65 9.75 -12.03
N VAL A 232 3.59 8.99 -11.79
CA VAL A 232 3.67 7.57 -11.40
C VAL A 232 4.25 6.69 -12.50
N LEU A 233 4.11 7.09 -13.77
CA LEU A 233 4.73 6.39 -14.89
C LEU A 233 6.26 6.47 -14.82
N THR A 234 6.81 7.64 -14.50
CA THR A 234 8.26 7.79 -14.29
C THR A 234 8.73 6.95 -13.12
N VAL A 235 7.99 6.91 -12.02
CA VAL A 235 8.34 6.10 -10.83
C VAL A 235 8.31 4.61 -11.15
N ALA A 236 7.26 4.13 -11.81
CA ALA A 236 7.13 2.72 -12.21
C ALA A 236 8.22 2.30 -13.19
N ALA A 237 8.53 3.13 -14.19
CA ALA A 237 9.60 2.87 -15.15
C ALA A 237 10.98 2.80 -14.47
N ALA A 238 11.26 3.70 -13.52
CA ALA A 238 12.50 3.65 -12.75
C ALA A 238 12.61 2.37 -11.90
N ALA A 239 11.51 1.93 -11.28
CA ALA A 239 11.48 0.68 -10.51
C ALA A 239 11.67 -0.55 -11.42
N ALA A 240 11.02 -0.59 -12.57
CA ALA A 240 11.23 -1.64 -13.57
C ALA A 240 12.68 -1.67 -14.06
N ALA A 241 13.28 -0.51 -14.35
CA ALA A 241 14.67 -0.41 -14.77
C ALA A 241 15.65 -0.93 -13.70
N ALA A 242 15.40 -0.61 -12.43
CA ALA A 242 16.21 -1.08 -11.29
C ALA A 242 16.13 -2.60 -11.06
N ALA A 243 15.04 -3.24 -11.48
CA ALA A 243 14.86 -4.69 -11.42
C ALA A 243 15.54 -5.45 -12.61
N LYS A 244 16.17 -4.73 -13.55
CA LYS A 244 16.89 -5.35 -14.68
C LYS A 244 18.10 -6.13 -14.17
N PRO A 245 18.22 -7.44 -14.48
CA PRO A 245 19.40 -8.21 -14.10
C PRO A 245 20.69 -7.57 -14.65
N SER A 246 21.76 -7.58 -13.85
CA SER A 246 23.08 -7.21 -14.33
C SER A 246 23.52 -8.20 -15.41
N ALA A 247 24.05 -7.69 -16.53
CA ALA A 247 24.54 -8.51 -17.65
C ALA A 247 25.80 -9.31 -17.26
#